data_f47d6ac92a3fa02b66e0b9d86c5c41fb
#
_entry.id   f47d6ac92a3fa02b66e0b9d86c5c41fb
#
_cell.length_a   1.000
_cell.length_b   1.000
_cell.length_c   1.000
_cell.angle_alpha   90.00
_cell.angle_beta   90.00
_cell.angle_gamma   90.00
#
_symmetry.space_group_name_H-M   'P 1'
#
loop_
_entity.id
_entity.type
_entity.pdbx_description
1 polymer ?
#
loop_
_entity_poly.entity_id
_entity_poly.type
_entity_poly.pdbx_seq_one_letter_code
_entity_poly.pdbx_strand_id
1 'polypeptide(L)'
;MTKLFIFSTFLLCVWSTVVQGFSTTAKTALVIDNITGEVLLSKDIHRPIPPASMSKLMTLWMVFESLDEGKLEMHDTFKVSRKAWKKGGSKMFLREGESVKIEDLIKGVIIQSGNDACIVLAEGLAGTEENFAELMTIR
;
A
#
# COMPACT_ATOMS: atom_id res chain seq x y z
N MET A 1 -23.16 19.19 78.19
CA MET A 1 -22.92 17.95 77.40
C MET A 1 -23.05 18.30 75.91
N THR A 2 -21.95 18.62 75.29
CA THR A 2 -21.88 19.10 73.91
C THR A 2 -21.44 17.93 73.02
N LYS A 3 -22.34 17.44 72.18
CA LYS A 3 -21.98 16.38 71.22
C LYS A 3 -21.30 16.98 69.99
N LEU A 4 -20.03 16.67 69.84
CA LEU A 4 -19.21 17.06 68.70
C LEU A 4 -19.53 16.10 67.52
N PHE A 5 -20.16 16.63 66.47
CA PHE A 5 -20.36 15.92 65.22
C PHE A 5 -19.12 16.06 64.35
N ILE A 6 -18.33 14.97 64.26
CA ILE A 6 -17.23 14.89 63.31
C ILE A 6 -17.81 14.51 61.96
N PHE A 7 -17.86 15.51 61.05
CA PHE A 7 -18.24 15.29 59.64
C PHE A 7 -17.00 14.76 58.91
N SER A 8 -16.92 13.46 58.73
CA SER A 8 -15.87 12.83 57.95
C SER A 8 -16.13 13.01 56.47
N THR A 9 -15.48 14.00 55.85
CA THR A 9 -15.54 14.25 54.40
C THR A 9 -14.66 13.19 53.72
N PHE A 10 -15.30 12.15 53.17
CA PHE A 10 -14.64 11.11 52.39
C PHE A 10 -14.32 11.75 51.01
N LEU A 11 -13.08 12.23 50.83
CA LEU A 11 -12.59 12.79 49.57
C LEU A 11 -12.38 11.62 48.60
N LEU A 12 -13.37 11.33 47.76
CA LEU A 12 -13.25 10.42 46.63
C LEU A 12 -12.26 11.02 45.62
N CYS A 13 -10.99 10.58 45.70
CA CYS A 13 -10.04 10.80 44.60
C CYS A 13 -10.47 9.92 43.43
N VAL A 14 -11.22 10.50 42.50
CA VAL A 14 -11.46 9.89 41.20
C VAL A 14 -10.13 9.95 40.44
N TRP A 15 -9.38 8.86 40.47
CA TRP A 15 -8.24 8.69 39.58
C TRP A 15 -8.78 8.56 38.17
N SER A 16 -8.78 9.67 37.45
CA SER A 16 -8.98 9.65 36.01
C SER A 16 -7.81 8.92 35.40
N THR A 17 -7.98 7.64 35.08
CA THR A 17 -7.03 6.91 34.23
C THR A 17 -7.11 7.57 32.86
N VAL A 18 -6.07 8.31 32.51
CA VAL A 18 -5.90 8.80 31.13
C VAL A 18 -5.74 7.56 30.26
N VAL A 19 -6.78 7.18 29.57
CA VAL A 19 -6.70 6.18 28.50
C VAL A 19 -5.77 6.76 27.44
N GLN A 20 -4.54 6.30 27.44
CA GLN A 20 -3.58 6.68 26.41
C GLN A 20 -4.03 6.02 25.12
N GLY A 21 -4.65 6.80 24.25
CA GLY A 21 -5.03 6.37 22.92
C GLY A 21 -3.79 5.92 22.13
N PHE A 22 -3.98 5.05 21.16
CA PHE A 22 -2.92 4.60 20.26
C PHE A 22 -2.24 5.81 19.59
N SER A 23 -0.91 5.89 19.70
CA SER A 23 -0.10 6.91 19.06
C SER A 23 0.86 6.30 18.05
N THR A 24 1.14 7.01 16.97
CA THR A 24 2.07 6.58 15.94
C THR A 24 3.08 7.65 15.61
N THR A 25 4.32 7.26 15.32
CA THR A 25 5.39 8.13 14.82
C THR A 25 5.27 8.39 13.31
N ALA A 26 4.35 7.71 12.61
CA ALA A 26 4.08 7.98 11.20
C ALA A 26 3.69 9.46 10.98
N LYS A 27 4.10 10.03 9.84
CA LYS A 27 3.73 11.41 9.47
C LYS A 27 2.25 11.55 9.18
N THR A 28 1.66 10.53 8.58
CA THR A 28 0.23 10.42 8.28
C THR A 28 -0.26 9.04 8.67
N ALA A 29 -1.48 8.91 9.16
CA ALA A 29 -2.06 7.62 9.51
C ALA A 29 -3.60 7.68 9.44
N LEU A 30 -4.19 6.62 8.91
CA LEU A 30 -5.63 6.39 8.91
C LEU A 30 -5.87 4.92 9.28
N VAL A 31 -6.70 4.71 10.30
CA VAL A 31 -7.19 3.37 10.68
C VAL A 31 -8.69 3.41 10.70
N ILE A 32 -9.31 2.50 9.97
CA ILE A 32 -10.78 2.40 9.84
C ILE A 32 -11.18 0.98 10.23
N ASP A 33 -12.22 0.86 11.03
CA ASP A 33 -12.87 -0.43 11.24
C ASP A 33 -13.56 -0.86 9.93
N ASN A 34 -13.17 -2.02 9.41
CA ASN A 34 -13.65 -2.50 8.10
C ASN A 34 -15.12 -2.94 8.10
N ILE A 35 -15.69 -3.21 9.27
CA ILE A 35 -17.08 -3.65 9.42
C ILE A 35 -18.01 -2.46 9.59
N THR A 36 -17.64 -1.54 10.46
CA THR A 36 -18.49 -0.39 10.85
C THR A 36 -18.21 0.86 10.02
N GLY A 37 -17.04 0.97 9.38
CA GLY A 37 -16.56 2.19 8.72
C GLY A 37 -16.09 3.27 9.71
N GLU A 38 -16.06 2.99 11.02
CA GLU A 38 -15.64 3.95 12.02
C GLU A 38 -14.14 4.28 11.89
N VAL A 39 -13.80 5.56 11.95
CA VAL A 39 -12.42 6.04 11.94
C VAL A 39 -11.83 5.93 13.33
N LEU A 40 -10.97 4.94 13.55
CA LEU A 40 -10.32 4.67 14.84
C LEU A 40 -9.08 5.56 15.07
N LEU A 41 -8.40 5.97 13.99
CA LEU A 41 -7.27 6.88 14.02
C LEU A 41 -7.24 7.73 12.76
N SER A 42 -7.08 9.03 12.92
CA SER A 42 -6.90 9.99 11.82
C SER A 42 -5.78 10.96 12.16
N LYS A 43 -4.70 10.96 11.37
CA LYS A 43 -3.55 11.86 11.52
C LYS A 43 -3.11 12.37 10.17
N ASP A 44 -3.26 13.69 9.94
CA ASP A 44 -2.84 14.38 8.71
C ASP A 44 -3.24 13.66 7.40
N ILE A 45 -4.44 13.09 7.36
CA ILE A 45 -4.91 12.20 6.28
C ILE A 45 -5.02 12.88 4.91
N HIS A 46 -5.12 14.21 4.89
CA HIS A 46 -5.19 14.99 3.64
C HIS A 46 -3.81 15.46 3.16
N ARG A 47 -2.76 15.13 3.89
CA ARG A 47 -1.41 15.50 3.49
C ARG A 47 -0.95 14.68 2.29
N PRO A 48 -0.57 15.30 1.16
CA PRO A 48 0.01 14.59 0.03
C PRO A 48 1.32 13.90 0.44
N ILE A 49 1.40 12.60 0.13
CA ILE A 49 2.60 11.79 0.39
C ILE A 49 2.96 10.99 -0.87
N PRO A 50 4.25 10.75 -1.14
CA PRO A 50 4.64 9.81 -2.18
C PRO A 50 4.13 8.41 -1.85
N PRO A 51 3.45 7.72 -2.78
CA PRO A 51 2.85 6.41 -2.52
C PRO A 51 3.89 5.29 -2.38
N ALA A 52 5.14 5.53 -2.75
CA ALA A 52 6.20 4.51 -2.76
C ALA A 52 5.74 3.24 -3.49
N SER A 53 5.97 2.05 -2.91
CA SER A 53 5.54 0.77 -3.51
C SER A 53 4.02 0.60 -3.64
N MET A 54 3.22 1.45 -3.02
CA MET A 54 1.76 1.42 -3.22
C MET A 54 1.36 1.82 -4.65
N SER A 55 2.23 2.53 -5.40
CA SER A 55 2.03 2.79 -6.83
C SER A 55 1.87 1.52 -7.67
N LYS A 56 2.44 0.39 -7.21
CA LYS A 56 2.32 -0.92 -7.86
C LYS A 56 0.89 -1.48 -7.88
N LEU A 57 0.03 -1.01 -6.98
CA LEU A 57 -1.39 -1.34 -7.02
C LEU A 57 -2.02 -0.87 -8.33
N MET A 58 -1.63 0.33 -8.81
CA MET A 58 -2.11 0.82 -10.09
C MET A 58 -1.54 0.02 -11.26
N THR A 59 -0.27 -0.40 -11.19
CA THR A 59 0.32 -1.31 -12.18
C THR A 59 -0.48 -2.61 -12.27
N LEU A 60 -0.77 -3.23 -11.13
CA LEU A 60 -1.57 -4.47 -11.08
C LEU A 60 -3.00 -4.25 -11.58
N TRP A 61 -3.62 -3.12 -11.22
CA TRP A 61 -4.95 -2.78 -11.69
C TRP A 61 -5.03 -2.78 -13.21
N MET A 62 -4.10 -2.12 -13.90
CA MET A 62 -4.06 -2.05 -15.37
C MET A 62 -3.79 -3.43 -16.01
N VAL A 63 -2.97 -4.26 -15.36
CA VAL A 63 -2.74 -5.65 -15.80
C VAL A 63 -4.02 -6.46 -15.69
N PHE A 64 -4.72 -6.41 -14.54
CA PHE A 64 -5.98 -7.13 -14.33
C PHE A 64 -7.10 -6.63 -15.25
N GLU A 65 -7.16 -5.33 -15.51
CA GLU A 65 -8.09 -4.76 -16.49
C GLU A 65 -7.82 -5.32 -17.90
N SER A 66 -6.54 -5.41 -18.30
CA SER A 66 -6.17 -5.99 -19.60
C SER A 66 -6.47 -7.49 -19.69
N LEU A 67 -6.39 -8.22 -18.59
CA LEU A 67 -6.78 -9.63 -18.49
C LEU A 67 -8.31 -9.79 -18.58
N ASP A 68 -9.07 -8.95 -17.87
CA ASP A 68 -10.54 -8.97 -17.87
C ASP A 68 -11.12 -8.62 -19.24
N GLU A 69 -10.49 -7.68 -19.95
CA GLU A 69 -10.83 -7.31 -21.31
C GLU A 69 -10.39 -8.33 -22.38
N GLY A 70 -9.70 -9.41 -21.99
CA GLY A 70 -9.19 -10.42 -22.90
C GLY A 70 -8.07 -9.93 -23.84
N LYS A 71 -7.43 -8.80 -23.52
CA LYS A 71 -6.27 -8.27 -24.26
C LYS A 71 -4.96 -8.95 -23.90
N LEU A 72 -4.96 -9.67 -22.77
CA LEU A 72 -3.84 -10.35 -22.18
C LEU A 72 -4.32 -11.65 -21.55
N GLU A 73 -3.49 -12.68 -21.59
CA GLU A 73 -3.73 -13.95 -20.89
C GLU A 73 -2.66 -14.20 -19.84
N MET A 74 -3.00 -14.94 -18.77
CA MET A 74 -2.06 -15.26 -17.67
C MET A 74 -0.82 -16.02 -18.16
N HIS A 75 -0.94 -16.76 -19.25
CA HIS A 75 0.15 -17.56 -19.85
C HIS A 75 0.97 -16.79 -20.90
N ASP A 76 0.53 -15.60 -21.29
CA ASP A 76 1.32 -14.74 -22.16
C ASP A 76 2.65 -14.39 -21.50
N THR A 77 3.64 -14.07 -22.33
CA THR A 77 4.98 -13.73 -21.85
C THR A 77 5.43 -12.37 -22.31
N PHE A 78 6.07 -11.64 -21.41
CA PHE A 78 6.78 -10.42 -21.74
C PHE A 78 8.28 -10.62 -21.65
N LYS A 79 9.01 -9.93 -22.52
CA LYS A 79 10.47 -10.00 -22.55
C LYS A 79 11.09 -9.00 -21.60
N VAL A 80 12.04 -9.46 -20.80
CA VAL A 80 12.76 -8.62 -19.85
C VAL A 80 13.73 -7.71 -20.57
N SER A 81 13.51 -6.40 -20.46
CA SER A 81 14.42 -5.39 -20.99
C SER A 81 15.68 -5.24 -20.12
N ARG A 82 16.69 -4.62 -20.69
CA ARG A 82 17.88 -4.19 -19.95
C ARG A 82 17.56 -3.20 -18.83
N LYS A 83 16.54 -2.33 -19.03
CA LYS A 83 16.05 -1.37 -18.04
C LYS A 83 15.45 -2.11 -16.84
N ALA A 84 14.57 -3.08 -17.08
CA ALA A 84 13.98 -3.90 -16.04
C ALA A 84 15.03 -4.70 -15.28
N TRP A 85 15.91 -5.41 -15.97
CA TRP A 85 16.98 -6.19 -15.35
C TRP A 85 17.89 -5.37 -14.44
N LYS A 86 18.27 -4.15 -14.87
CA LYS A 86 19.15 -3.24 -14.11
C LYS A 86 18.48 -2.56 -12.93
N LYS A 87 17.14 -2.58 -12.85
CA LYS A 87 16.41 -1.86 -11.82
C LYS A 87 16.83 -2.33 -10.42
N GLY A 88 17.11 -1.37 -9.55
CA GLY A 88 17.48 -1.59 -8.16
C GLY A 88 16.28 -1.77 -7.23
N GLY A 89 16.55 -2.02 -5.95
CA GLY A 89 15.56 -2.24 -4.91
C GLY A 89 15.04 -3.67 -4.88
N SER A 90 13.79 -3.86 -4.43
CA SER A 90 13.13 -5.19 -4.40
C SER A 90 12.99 -5.76 -5.81
N LYS A 91 13.34 -7.04 -5.99
CA LYS A 91 13.38 -7.72 -7.28
C LYS A 91 12.86 -9.15 -7.17
N MET A 92 12.32 -9.67 -8.27
CA MET A 92 12.17 -11.11 -8.47
C MET A 92 13.37 -11.74 -9.23
N PHE A 93 14.45 -10.95 -9.47
CA PHE A 93 15.70 -11.35 -10.08
C PHE A 93 15.61 -11.85 -11.52
N LEU A 94 14.84 -11.12 -12.32
CA LEU A 94 14.71 -11.37 -13.75
C LEU A 94 16.04 -11.18 -14.48
N ARG A 95 16.22 -11.92 -15.61
CA ARG A 95 17.43 -11.84 -16.46
C ARG A 95 17.12 -11.11 -17.75
N GLU A 96 18.04 -10.26 -18.21
CA GLU A 96 17.92 -9.57 -19.51
C GLU A 96 17.67 -10.56 -20.65
N GLY A 97 16.64 -10.28 -21.45
CA GLY A 97 16.27 -11.10 -22.61
C GLY A 97 15.40 -12.32 -22.30
N GLU A 98 15.19 -12.66 -21.04
CA GLU A 98 14.28 -13.72 -20.62
C GLU A 98 12.82 -13.37 -20.98
N SER A 99 12.02 -14.39 -21.32
CA SER A 99 10.58 -14.26 -21.48
C SER A 99 9.91 -14.84 -20.25
N VAL A 100 9.09 -14.03 -19.57
CA VAL A 100 8.47 -14.36 -18.29
C VAL A 100 6.96 -14.27 -18.40
N LYS A 101 6.25 -15.25 -17.86
CA LYS A 101 4.81 -15.29 -17.89
C LYS A 101 4.19 -14.17 -17.06
N ILE A 102 3.03 -13.67 -17.52
CA ILE A 102 2.26 -12.64 -16.81
C ILE A 102 1.93 -13.08 -15.38
N GLU A 103 1.49 -14.33 -15.20
CA GLU A 103 1.19 -14.84 -13.86
C GLU A 103 2.37 -14.78 -12.89
N ASP A 104 3.60 -15.05 -13.37
CA ASP A 104 4.81 -15.01 -12.55
C ASP A 104 5.24 -13.57 -12.26
N LEU A 105 5.08 -12.66 -13.23
CA LEU A 105 5.31 -11.23 -13.03
C LEU A 105 4.35 -10.66 -11.99
N ILE A 106 3.06 -10.99 -12.05
CA ILE A 106 2.06 -10.58 -11.06
C ILE A 106 2.46 -11.07 -9.66
N LYS A 107 2.81 -12.35 -9.51
CA LYS A 107 3.30 -12.93 -8.24
C LYS A 107 4.54 -12.20 -7.76
N GLY A 108 5.49 -11.89 -8.65
CA GLY A 108 6.69 -11.13 -8.32
C GLY A 108 6.41 -9.73 -7.79
N VAL A 109 5.42 -9.05 -8.35
CA VAL A 109 4.97 -7.73 -7.85
C VAL A 109 4.29 -7.86 -6.49
N ILE A 110 3.37 -8.81 -6.32
CA ILE A 110 2.56 -8.96 -5.10
C ILE A 110 3.42 -9.42 -3.92
N ILE A 111 4.22 -10.47 -4.12
CA ILE A 111 4.92 -11.16 -3.03
C ILE A 111 6.22 -10.43 -2.67
N GLN A 112 7.01 -10.04 -3.68
CA GLN A 112 8.33 -9.47 -3.49
C GLN A 112 8.38 -7.96 -3.69
N SER A 113 7.25 -7.36 -4.11
CA SER A 113 7.25 -5.96 -4.53
C SER A 113 8.30 -5.68 -5.63
N GLY A 114 8.46 -6.61 -6.59
CA GLY A 114 9.50 -6.62 -7.61
C GLY A 114 9.44 -5.39 -8.51
N ASN A 115 10.47 -4.55 -8.44
CA ASN A 115 10.58 -3.37 -9.30
C ASN A 115 10.85 -3.76 -10.75
N ASP A 116 11.66 -4.80 -10.98
CA ASP A 116 11.94 -5.38 -12.28
C ASP A 116 10.66 -5.93 -12.95
N ALA A 117 9.86 -6.68 -12.21
CA ALA A 117 8.58 -7.19 -12.70
C ALA A 117 7.61 -6.07 -13.10
N CYS A 118 7.53 -4.98 -12.31
CA CYS A 118 6.69 -3.82 -12.66
C CYS A 118 7.12 -3.17 -13.97
N ILE A 119 8.42 -3.03 -14.21
CA ILE A 119 8.92 -2.45 -15.48
C ILE A 119 8.60 -3.38 -16.65
N VAL A 120 8.78 -4.70 -16.50
CA VAL A 120 8.43 -5.66 -17.56
C VAL A 120 6.95 -5.59 -17.89
N LEU A 121 6.06 -5.51 -16.90
CA LEU A 121 4.61 -5.36 -17.10
C LEU A 121 4.29 -4.03 -17.80
N ALA A 122 4.89 -2.93 -17.35
CA ALA A 122 4.68 -1.62 -17.93
C ALA A 122 5.12 -1.56 -19.41
N GLU A 123 6.32 -2.05 -19.71
CA GLU A 123 6.85 -2.10 -21.07
C GLU A 123 6.05 -3.06 -21.95
N GLY A 124 5.62 -4.19 -21.43
CA GLY A 124 4.80 -5.15 -22.17
C GLY A 124 3.42 -4.62 -22.55
N LEU A 125 2.79 -3.84 -21.67
CA LEU A 125 1.45 -3.27 -21.90
C LEU A 125 1.48 -1.99 -22.75
N ALA A 126 2.50 -1.14 -22.56
CA ALA A 126 2.52 0.19 -23.17
C ALA A 126 3.77 0.48 -24.04
N GLY A 127 4.64 -0.50 -24.21
CA GLY A 127 5.89 -0.37 -24.96
C GLY A 127 7.01 0.29 -24.15
N THR A 128 6.71 1.28 -23.32
CA THR A 128 7.67 1.96 -22.43
C THR A 128 7.07 2.24 -21.06
N GLU A 129 7.93 2.39 -20.04
CA GLU A 129 7.50 2.78 -18.68
C GLU A 129 6.87 4.18 -18.68
N GLU A 130 7.36 5.08 -19.55
CA GLU A 130 6.86 6.45 -19.71
C GLU A 130 5.42 6.47 -20.25
N ASN A 131 5.17 5.74 -21.34
CA ASN A 131 3.82 5.60 -21.90
C ASN A 131 2.86 4.95 -20.90
N PHE A 132 3.36 3.96 -20.14
CA PHE A 132 2.56 3.32 -19.10
C PHE A 132 2.17 4.29 -18.00
N ALA A 133 3.10 5.17 -17.57
CA ALA A 133 2.82 6.20 -16.57
C ALA A 133 1.78 7.22 -17.06
N GLU A 134 1.79 7.58 -18.35
CA GLU A 134 0.75 8.41 -18.94
C GLU A 134 -0.62 7.72 -18.92
N LEU A 135 -0.67 6.42 -19.28
CA LEU A 135 -1.90 5.65 -19.21
C LEU A 135 -2.44 5.54 -17.77
N MET A 136 -1.56 5.35 -16.79
CA MET A 136 -1.93 5.37 -15.35
C MET A 136 -2.55 6.70 -14.91
N THR A 137 -2.11 7.81 -15.50
CA THR A 137 -2.61 9.17 -15.16
C THR A 137 -4.00 9.45 -15.72
N ILE A 138 -4.36 8.79 -16.81
CA ILE A 138 -5.66 8.94 -17.49
C ILE A 138 -6.74 8.08 -16.81
N ARG A 139 -6.35 7.04 -16.07
CA ARG A 139 -7.25 6.12 -15.35
C ARG A 139 -7.65 6.67 -13.97
#